data_7b46cad0a63cce369773c14c6d3a1624
#
_entry.id   7b46cad0a63cce369773c14c6d3a1624
#
_cell.length_a   1.000
_cell.length_b   1.000
_cell.length_c   1.000
_cell.angle_alpha   90.00
_cell.angle_beta   90.00
_cell.angle_gamma   90.00
#
_symmetry.space_group_name_H-M   'P 1'
#
loop_
_entity.id
_entity.type
_entity.pdbx_description
1 polymer ?
#
loop_
_entity_poly.entity_id
_entity_poly.type
_entity_poly.pdbx_seq_one_letter_code
_entity_poly.pdbx_strand_id
1 'polypeptide(L)'
;MKILFVSLGCDKNLVDSEKMLGMLQEKGYTFTDDEAEADVVVVNTCCFIGDAKEESINTLLQMGELKDSGQIKALIAAGCLAQRYREEIQKEIPQVDAIIGTTAIDEIVAALEEILAGQKQNHYEDINAAPVTETNRVVTTGGHFAYLKIAEGCDKHCTYCIIPKVRGNYRSVPMEQLLKEARGLAEGGVKELILVAQETTLYGKDIYGEKKLPELLKKLAKIGGIQWIRVLYCYPEEITEELIQVMKEEAKICHYLDLPIQHASDRILKRMGRRTTQADLRHIIGRLREEIPDICLRTTLITGFPGETEEDHEELMRFVDDCEFDRLGVFTYSPEEDTPAAGMPDQIPEEVKEDRRAELMELQQEIAFDKADAMTDRILEVMVEGQ
;
A
#
# COMPACT_ATOMS: atom_id res chain seq x y z
N MET A 1 30.28 2.46 -7.31
CA MET A 1 29.74 2.99 -6.04
C MET A 1 28.58 2.07 -5.68
N LYS A 2 28.57 1.52 -4.46
CA LYS A 2 27.54 0.61 -3.96
C LYS A 2 26.50 1.38 -3.16
N ILE A 3 25.24 1.15 -3.44
CA ILE A 3 24.10 1.77 -2.76
C ILE A 3 23.38 0.72 -1.93
N LEU A 4 23.21 1.01 -0.64
CA LEU A 4 22.26 0.32 0.22
C LEU A 4 20.91 1.02 0.09
N PHE A 5 19.87 0.26 -0.29
CA PHE A 5 18.53 0.80 -0.44
C PHE A 5 17.60 0.16 0.60
N VAL A 6 17.13 0.96 1.54
CA VAL A 6 16.17 0.54 2.58
C VAL A 6 14.77 0.97 2.16
N SER A 7 13.88 0.00 1.92
CA SER A 7 12.49 0.26 1.54
C SER A 7 11.56 -0.07 2.69
N LEU A 8 10.97 0.96 3.30
CA LEU A 8 10.03 0.83 4.41
C LEU A 8 8.59 1.05 3.95
N GLY A 9 7.65 0.52 4.74
CA GLY A 9 6.22 0.75 4.57
C GLY A 9 5.54 -0.24 3.62
N CYS A 10 4.74 0.27 2.69
CA CYS A 10 3.79 -0.52 1.92
C CYS A 10 4.29 -0.91 0.52
N ASP A 11 3.53 -1.78 -0.15
CA ASP A 11 3.71 -2.21 -1.54
C ASP A 11 3.82 -1.05 -2.55
N LYS A 12 3.11 0.07 -2.32
CA LYS A 12 3.23 1.27 -3.19
C LYS A 12 4.60 1.94 -3.02
N ASN A 13 5.12 2.01 -1.78
CA ASN A 13 6.49 2.45 -1.52
C ASN A 13 7.51 1.51 -2.16
N LEU A 14 7.28 0.20 -2.12
CA LEU A 14 8.17 -0.77 -2.75
C LEU A 14 8.25 -0.55 -4.26
N VAL A 15 7.13 -0.31 -4.94
CA VAL A 15 7.14 0.03 -6.38
C VAL A 15 7.95 1.28 -6.65
N ASP A 16 7.84 2.31 -5.81
CA ASP A 16 8.64 3.53 -5.93
C ASP A 16 10.14 3.24 -5.72
N SER A 17 10.48 2.40 -4.74
CA SER A 17 11.86 1.93 -4.50
C SER A 17 12.44 1.20 -5.71
N GLU A 18 11.69 0.27 -6.29
CA GLU A 18 12.12 -0.53 -7.44
C GLU A 18 12.31 0.33 -8.70
N LYS A 19 11.51 1.39 -8.87
CA LYS A 19 11.71 2.39 -9.93
C LYS A 19 12.98 3.20 -9.70
N MET A 20 13.22 3.69 -8.47
CA MET A 20 14.45 4.40 -8.12
C MET A 20 15.68 3.52 -8.32
N LEU A 21 15.62 2.25 -7.92
CA LEU A 21 16.67 1.26 -8.17
C LEU A 21 16.95 1.10 -9.67
N GLY A 22 15.92 1.02 -10.50
CA GLY A 22 16.05 0.91 -11.96
C GLY A 22 16.81 2.11 -12.57
N MET A 23 16.43 3.32 -12.17
CA MET A 23 17.07 4.55 -12.64
C MET A 23 18.55 4.66 -12.20
N LEU A 24 18.85 4.28 -10.96
CA LEU A 24 20.21 4.23 -10.44
C LEU A 24 21.05 3.17 -11.17
N GLN A 25 20.47 1.99 -11.46
CA GLN A 25 21.16 0.92 -12.21
C GLN A 25 21.51 1.35 -13.62
N GLU A 26 20.63 2.07 -14.32
CA GLU A 26 20.89 2.61 -15.66
C GLU A 26 22.10 3.59 -15.70
N LYS A 27 22.35 4.27 -14.58
CA LYS A 27 23.52 5.14 -14.42
C LYS A 27 24.79 4.40 -14.02
N GLY A 28 24.71 3.07 -13.85
CA GLY A 28 25.87 2.23 -13.53
C GLY A 28 26.16 2.12 -12.04
N TYR A 29 25.25 2.53 -11.16
CA TYR A 29 25.37 2.23 -9.74
C TYR A 29 25.06 0.76 -9.47
N THR A 30 25.69 0.22 -8.44
CA THR A 30 25.47 -1.17 -7.98
C THR A 30 24.86 -1.17 -6.58
N PHE A 31 24.22 -2.26 -6.20
CA PHE A 31 23.52 -2.37 -4.93
C PHE A 31 24.19 -3.37 -4.00
N THR A 32 23.99 -3.19 -2.73
CA THR A 32 24.42 -4.10 -1.66
C THR A 32 23.33 -4.18 -0.58
N ASP A 33 23.28 -5.30 0.11
CA ASP A 33 22.51 -5.53 1.33
C ASP A 33 23.38 -5.49 2.60
N ASP A 34 24.70 -5.31 2.44
CA ASP A 34 25.67 -5.18 3.52
C ASP A 34 25.98 -3.70 3.79
N GLU A 35 25.61 -3.23 4.99
CA GLU A 35 25.89 -1.87 5.45
C GLU A 35 27.40 -1.54 5.40
N ALA A 36 28.27 -2.55 5.65
CA ALA A 36 29.73 -2.36 5.66
C ALA A 36 30.31 -2.07 4.26
N GLU A 37 29.60 -2.45 3.19
CA GLU A 37 30.02 -2.24 1.82
C GLU A 37 29.38 -0.99 1.17
N ALA A 38 28.43 -0.35 1.85
CA ALA A 38 27.68 0.76 1.29
C ALA A 38 28.55 2.04 1.18
N ASP A 39 28.54 2.67 0.01
CA ASP A 39 29.05 4.02 -0.21
C ASP A 39 27.98 5.08 0.02
N VAL A 40 26.71 4.74 -0.23
CA VAL A 40 25.51 5.61 -0.19
C VAL A 40 24.36 4.83 0.39
N VAL A 41 23.53 5.49 1.17
CA VAL A 41 22.26 4.93 1.67
C VAL A 41 21.09 5.76 1.18
N VAL A 42 20.06 5.07 0.68
CA VAL A 42 18.75 5.65 0.36
C VAL A 42 17.71 4.96 1.23
N VAL A 43 16.96 5.74 2.00
CA VAL A 43 15.86 5.23 2.83
C VAL A 43 14.53 5.74 2.27
N ASN A 44 13.72 4.83 1.72
CA ASN A 44 12.36 5.14 1.32
C ASN A 44 11.43 4.94 2.52
N THR A 45 10.93 6.03 3.07
CA THR A 45 10.32 6.13 4.40
C THR A 45 8.80 6.04 4.36
N CYS A 46 8.20 5.64 5.47
CA CYS A 46 6.76 5.59 5.70
C CYS A 46 6.33 6.50 6.87
N CYS A 47 5.10 7.00 6.84
CA CYS A 47 4.51 7.75 7.96
C CYS A 47 2.99 7.55 8.07
N PHE A 48 2.51 6.37 7.67
CA PHE A 48 1.06 6.12 7.62
C PHE A 48 0.44 5.97 9.02
N ILE A 49 1.15 5.32 9.93
CA ILE A 49 0.80 5.18 11.36
C ILE A 49 2.02 5.48 12.22
N GLY A 50 1.81 5.68 13.53
CA GLY A 50 2.86 6.00 14.50
C GLY A 50 4.06 5.07 14.43
N ASP A 51 3.84 3.76 14.47
CA ASP A 51 4.90 2.74 14.43
C ASP A 51 5.75 2.82 13.16
N ALA A 52 5.12 3.01 11.99
CA ALA A 52 5.85 3.14 10.73
C ALA A 52 6.66 4.45 10.65
N LYS A 53 6.19 5.49 11.34
CA LYS A 53 6.92 6.75 11.49
C LYS A 53 8.14 6.57 12.38
N GLU A 54 7.98 5.90 13.52
CA GLU A 54 9.08 5.58 14.45
C GLU A 54 10.13 4.70 13.78
N GLU A 55 9.73 3.64 13.08
CA GLU A 55 10.63 2.79 12.29
C GLU A 55 11.45 3.62 11.29
N SER A 56 10.79 4.50 10.55
CA SER A 56 11.47 5.35 9.55
C SER A 56 12.46 6.31 10.19
N ILE A 57 12.12 6.93 11.31
CA ILE A 57 13.02 7.84 12.04
C ILE A 57 14.22 7.07 12.60
N ASN A 58 13.99 5.94 13.26
CA ASN A 58 15.05 5.10 13.83
C ASN A 58 16.01 4.60 12.74
N THR A 59 15.50 4.21 11.59
CA THR A 59 16.31 3.81 10.43
C THR A 59 17.18 4.97 9.93
N LEU A 60 16.62 6.18 9.79
CA LEU A 60 17.38 7.35 9.38
C LEU A 60 18.50 7.72 10.39
N LEU A 61 18.22 7.59 11.70
CA LEU A 61 19.20 7.82 12.76
C LEU A 61 20.34 6.79 12.70
N GLN A 62 19.99 5.50 12.56
CA GLN A 62 20.97 4.42 12.43
C GLN A 62 21.88 4.65 11.19
N MET A 63 21.30 4.95 10.05
CA MET A 63 22.07 5.24 8.83
C MET A 63 22.89 6.55 8.96
N GLY A 64 22.41 7.50 9.76
CA GLY A 64 23.13 8.72 10.10
C GLY A 64 24.44 8.45 10.85
N GLU A 65 24.48 7.44 11.74
CA GLU A 65 25.70 7.01 12.42
C GLU A 65 26.78 6.53 11.44
N LEU A 66 26.38 5.83 10.37
CA LEU A 66 27.32 5.41 9.32
C LEU A 66 27.94 6.60 8.59
N LYS A 67 27.18 7.68 8.46
CA LYS A 67 27.69 8.91 7.86
C LYS A 67 28.62 9.67 8.78
N ASP A 68 28.30 9.78 10.06
CA ASP A 68 29.15 10.44 11.07
C ASP A 68 30.49 9.71 11.24
N SER A 69 30.50 8.38 11.10
CA SER A 69 31.73 7.57 11.09
C SER A 69 32.54 7.71 9.81
N GLY A 70 32.00 8.36 8.77
CA GLY A 70 32.64 8.52 7.45
C GLY A 70 32.60 7.27 6.57
N GLN A 71 31.80 6.27 6.94
CA GLN A 71 31.64 5.03 6.17
C GLN A 71 30.86 5.29 4.87
N ILE A 72 29.78 6.06 4.94
CA ILE A 72 28.98 6.44 3.76
C ILE A 72 29.21 7.91 3.37
N LYS A 73 29.09 8.18 2.07
CA LYS A 73 29.27 9.52 1.48
C LYS A 73 27.98 10.32 1.43
N ALA A 74 26.85 9.65 1.30
CA ALA A 74 25.53 10.26 1.16
C ALA A 74 24.46 9.46 1.88
N LEU A 75 23.51 10.18 2.50
CA LEU A 75 22.26 9.66 3.05
C LEU A 75 21.10 10.43 2.44
N ILE A 76 20.21 9.73 1.74
CA ILE A 76 19.03 10.30 1.09
C ILE A 76 17.77 9.75 1.77
N ALA A 77 16.86 10.63 2.16
CA ALA A 77 15.52 10.25 2.63
C ALA A 77 14.49 10.47 1.52
N ALA A 78 13.71 9.45 1.20
CA ALA A 78 12.62 9.50 0.22
C ALA A 78 11.30 9.04 0.84
N GLY A 79 10.19 9.18 0.13
CA GLY A 79 8.90 8.60 0.48
C GLY A 79 8.01 9.46 1.38
N CYS A 80 7.07 8.81 2.09
CA CYS A 80 5.97 9.50 2.75
C CYS A 80 6.40 10.38 3.94
N LEU A 81 7.32 9.90 4.79
CA LEU A 81 7.85 10.70 5.91
C LEU A 81 8.63 11.90 5.37
N ALA A 82 9.49 11.64 4.37
CA ALA A 82 10.27 12.67 3.70
C ALA A 82 9.37 13.75 3.07
N GLN A 83 8.27 13.34 2.42
CA GLN A 83 7.28 14.26 1.84
C GLN A 83 6.58 15.12 2.92
N ARG A 84 6.25 14.51 4.07
CA ARG A 84 5.47 15.16 5.12
C ARG A 84 6.29 16.14 5.94
N TYR A 85 7.50 15.78 6.34
CA TYR A 85 8.32 16.52 7.29
C TYR A 85 9.51 17.26 6.69
N ARG A 86 9.77 17.08 5.42
CA ARG A 86 10.72 17.88 4.59
C ARG A 86 11.96 18.33 5.35
N GLU A 87 12.17 19.67 5.44
CA GLU A 87 13.33 20.28 6.10
C GLU A 87 13.40 19.98 7.61
N GLU A 88 12.30 19.60 8.25
CA GLU A 88 12.30 19.20 9.66
C GLU A 88 13.18 17.97 9.87
N ILE A 89 13.16 17.01 8.93
CA ILE A 89 14.04 15.84 8.98
C ILE A 89 15.52 16.28 8.98
N GLN A 90 15.91 17.19 8.09
CA GLN A 90 17.31 17.63 8.00
C GLN A 90 17.72 18.48 9.20
N LYS A 91 16.80 19.18 9.82
CA LYS A 91 17.06 19.95 11.03
C LYS A 91 17.35 19.05 12.23
N GLU A 92 16.56 17.98 12.39
CA GLU A 92 16.69 17.05 13.51
C GLU A 92 17.67 15.89 13.22
N ILE A 93 17.87 15.55 11.95
CA ILE A 93 18.81 14.53 11.45
C ILE A 93 19.72 15.17 10.39
N PRO A 94 20.71 16.00 10.77
CA PRO A 94 21.53 16.76 9.83
C PRO A 94 22.44 15.89 8.94
N GLN A 95 22.52 14.59 9.21
CA GLN A 95 23.21 13.59 8.38
C GLN A 95 22.49 13.36 7.05
N VAL A 96 21.17 13.62 6.96
CA VAL A 96 20.42 13.52 5.71
C VAL A 96 20.84 14.63 4.75
N ASP A 97 21.39 14.26 3.59
CA ASP A 97 21.93 15.20 2.60
C ASP A 97 20.87 15.75 1.66
N ALA A 98 19.90 14.92 1.29
CA ALA A 98 18.82 15.32 0.42
C ALA A 98 17.52 14.60 0.79
N ILE A 99 16.41 15.26 0.48
CA ILE A 99 15.06 14.73 0.65
C ILE A 99 14.38 14.68 -0.72
N ILE A 100 13.74 13.55 -1.01
CA ILE A 100 12.98 13.31 -2.24
C ILE A 100 11.52 13.10 -1.90
N GLY A 101 10.66 13.98 -2.43
CA GLY A 101 9.21 13.87 -2.27
C GLY A 101 8.61 12.67 -3.00
N THR A 102 7.37 12.30 -2.63
CA THR A 102 6.67 11.13 -3.20
C THR A 102 6.38 11.26 -4.69
N THR A 103 6.38 12.46 -5.23
CA THR A 103 6.15 12.77 -6.65
C THR A 103 7.43 13.07 -7.44
N ALA A 104 8.59 13.11 -6.76
CA ALA A 104 9.89 13.44 -7.34
C ALA A 104 10.88 12.25 -7.32
N ILE A 105 10.39 11.02 -7.35
CA ILE A 105 11.23 9.81 -7.30
C ILE A 105 12.18 9.69 -8.50
N ASP A 106 11.85 10.28 -9.63
CA ASP A 106 12.66 10.37 -10.84
C ASP A 106 13.90 11.28 -10.68
N GLU A 107 13.91 12.15 -9.68
CA GLU A 107 15.05 13.01 -9.35
C GLU A 107 16.13 12.28 -8.50
N ILE A 108 15.98 10.99 -8.19
CA ILE A 108 16.92 10.23 -7.34
C ILE A 108 18.36 10.27 -7.86
N VAL A 109 18.54 10.21 -9.18
CA VAL A 109 19.88 10.26 -9.81
C VAL A 109 20.47 11.65 -9.68
N ALA A 110 19.68 12.68 -9.99
CA ALA A 110 20.11 14.08 -9.90
C ALA A 110 20.50 14.42 -8.45
N ALA A 111 19.65 14.06 -7.47
CA ALA A 111 19.93 14.28 -6.06
C ALA A 111 21.25 13.63 -5.62
N LEU A 112 21.51 12.39 -6.03
CA LEU A 112 22.77 11.71 -5.70
C LEU A 112 23.98 12.39 -6.36
N GLU A 113 23.91 12.75 -7.65
CA GLU A 113 25.00 13.41 -8.38
C GLU A 113 25.31 14.79 -7.77
N GLU A 114 24.30 15.55 -7.37
CA GLU A 114 24.44 16.84 -6.69
C GLU A 114 25.13 16.70 -5.33
N ILE A 115 24.76 15.72 -4.51
CA ILE A 115 25.43 15.47 -3.23
C ILE A 115 26.90 15.12 -3.45
N LEU A 116 27.22 14.29 -4.43
CA LEU A 116 28.59 13.91 -4.76
C LEU A 116 29.43 15.10 -5.30
N ALA A 117 28.74 16.09 -5.89
CA ALA A 117 29.35 17.36 -6.28
C ALA A 117 29.49 18.39 -5.13
N GLY A 118 29.08 18.01 -3.91
CA GLY A 118 29.13 18.88 -2.73
C GLY A 118 27.95 19.85 -2.60
N GLN A 119 26.85 19.60 -3.35
CA GLN A 119 25.62 20.38 -3.28
C GLN A 119 24.59 19.61 -2.49
N LYS A 120 23.84 20.29 -1.63
CA LYS A 120 22.71 19.70 -0.90
C LYS A 120 21.42 20.36 -1.38
N GLN A 121 20.63 19.64 -2.14
CA GLN A 121 19.36 20.13 -2.67
C GLN A 121 18.26 19.11 -2.43
N ASN A 122 17.09 19.61 -1.99
CA ASN A 122 15.89 18.80 -1.83
C ASN A 122 15.06 18.86 -3.12
N HIS A 123 14.44 17.73 -3.46
CA HIS A 123 13.65 17.57 -4.68
C HIS A 123 12.20 17.32 -4.32
N TYR A 124 11.35 18.29 -4.60
CA TYR A 124 9.91 18.22 -4.42
C TYR A 124 9.21 18.70 -5.67
N GLU A 125 8.16 18.01 -6.05
CA GLU A 125 7.24 18.47 -7.08
C GLU A 125 5.86 18.74 -6.46
N ASP A 126 4.94 19.24 -7.29
CA ASP A 126 3.53 19.34 -6.92
C ASP A 126 3.06 17.93 -6.51
N ILE A 127 2.46 17.83 -5.32
CA ILE A 127 1.95 16.56 -4.80
C ILE A 127 0.91 15.92 -5.72
N ASN A 128 0.32 16.70 -6.63
CA ASN A 128 -0.62 16.25 -7.64
C ASN A 128 0.02 16.08 -9.04
N ALA A 129 1.35 16.14 -9.15
CA ALA A 129 2.04 15.81 -10.39
C ALA A 129 1.67 14.42 -10.89
N ALA A 130 1.73 14.20 -12.21
CA ALA A 130 1.42 12.89 -12.80
C ALA A 130 2.34 11.81 -12.19
N PRO A 131 1.84 10.59 -12.01
CA PRO A 131 2.67 9.49 -11.52
C PRO A 131 3.87 9.25 -12.44
N VAL A 132 5.06 9.01 -11.86
CA VAL A 132 6.26 8.68 -12.61
C VAL A 132 6.08 7.35 -13.33
N THR A 133 6.24 7.39 -14.65
CA THR A 133 6.09 6.25 -15.56
C THR A 133 7.31 6.19 -16.49
N GLU A 134 7.40 5.18 -17.35
CA GLU A 134 8.49 5.04 -18.34
C GLU A 134 9.89 4.86 -17.76
N THR A 135 10.00 4.38 -16.54
CA THR A 135 11.28 4.02 -15.92
C THR A 135 11.50 2.52 -15.98
N ASN A 136 12.74 2.08 -16.15
CA ASN A 136 13.09 0.69 -15.85
C ASN A 136 12.88 0.43 -14.36
N ARG A 137 12.64 -0.81 -14.02
CA ARG A 137 12.33 -1.23 -12.67
C ARG A 137 13.14 -2.47 -12.30
N VAL A 138 13.76 -2.45 -11.13
CA VAL A 138 14.43 -3.63 -10.55
C VAL A 138 13.45 -4.30 -9.61
N VAL A 139 12.92 -5.47 -10.01
CA VAL A 139 11.97 -6.23 -9.18
C VAL A 139 12.72 -6.88 -8.01
N THR A 140 12.23 -6.63 -6.80
CA THR A 140 12.84 -7.10 -5.53
C THR A 140 12.01 -8.18 -4.82
N THR A 141 10.87 -8.55 -5.38
CA THR A 141 9.92 -9.55 -4.80
C THR A 141 10.23 -11.00 -5.17
N GLY A 142 11.49 -11.34 -5.38
CA GLY A 142 11.91 -12.71 -5.74
C GLY A 142 11.63 -13.10 -7.20
N GLY A 143 11.02 -12.24 -8.02
CA GLY A 143 10.86 -12.41 -9.47
C GLY A 143 9.65 -13.24 -9.90
N HIS A 144 8.93 -13.89 -9.00
CA HIS A 144 7.75 -14.69 -9.33
C HIS A 144 6.45 -13.89 -9.26
N PHE A 145 6.37 -12.86 -8.43
CA PHE A 145 5.28 -11.87 -8.43
C PHE A 145 5.81 -10.44 -8.46
N ALA A 146 4.98 -9.50 -8.85
CA ALA A 146 5.28 -8.08 -8.78
C ALA A 146 4.02 -7.25 -8.54
N TYR A 147 4.18 -6.16 -7.80
CA TYR A 147 3.13 -5.16 -7.66
C TYR A 147 3.05 -4.27 -8.91
N LEU A 148 1.87 -4.03 -9.41
CA LEU A 148 1.58 -3.06 -10.47
C LEU A 148 0.81 -1.88 -9.88
N LYS A 149 1.48 -0.74 -9.69
CA LYS A 149 0.85 0.46 -9.14
C LYS A 149 0.07 1.18 -10.22
N ILE A 150 -1.28 1.07 -10.17
CA ILE A 150 -2.18 1.56 -11.23
C ILE A 150 -2.66 2.99 -11.04
N ALA A 151 -2.53 3.52 -9.82
CA ALA A 151 -2.87 4.90 -9.50
C ALA A 151 -2.11 5.37 -8.25
N GLU A 152 -2.11 6.68 -8.02
CA GLU A 152 -1.49 7.35 -6.89
C GLU A 152 -2.48 8.34 -6.25
N GLY A 153 -2.42 8.50 -4.91
CA GLY A 153 -3.29 9.41 -4.18
C GLY A 153 -4.71 8.89 -3.94
N CYS A 154 -5.52 9.67 -3.20
CA CYS A 154 -6.87 9.27 -2.83
C CYS A 154 -7.77 10.47 -2.52
N ASP A 155 -8.99 10.49 -3.09
CA ASP A 155 -10.00 11.55 -2.89
C ASP A 155 -11.09 11.17 -1.86
N LYS A 156 -10.93 10.08 -1.12
CA LYS A 156 -11.96 9.62 -0.16
C LYS A 156 -12.03 10.47 1.11
N HIS A 157 -10.91 11.06 1.52
CA HIS A 157 -10.83 11.93 2.71
C HIS A 157 -11.38 11.30 3.99
N CYS A 158 -11.12 10.00 4.22
CA CYS A 158 -11.45 9.35 5.47
C CYS A 158 -10.80 10.11 6.65
N THR A 159 -11.53 10.30 7.74
CA THR A 159 -11.14 11.23 8.82
C THR A 159 -9.87 10.82 9.58
N TYR A 160 -9.48 9.55 9.51
CA TYR A 160 -8.27 8.99 10.12
C TYR A 160 -7.05 8.97 9.18
N CYS A 161 -7.22 9.33 7.91
CA CYS A 161 -6.24 9.02 6.87
C CYS A 161 -5.42 10.24 6.44
N ILE A 162 -4.09 10.08 6.49
CA ILE A 162 -3.13 11.12 6.08
C ILE A 162 -2.81 11.10 4.57
N ILE A 163 -3.23 10.06 3.84
CA ILE A 163 -2.85 9.85 2.44
C ILE A 163 -3.07 11.07 1.53
N PRO A 164 -4.22 11.78 1.57
CA PRO A 164 -4.40 12.96 0.71
C PRO A 164 -3.33 14.04 0.91
N LYS A 165 -2.74 14.12 2.11
CA LYS A 165 -1.68 15.11 2.41
C LYS A 165 -0.29 14.65 1.99
N VAL A 166 -0.03 13.34 1.92
CA VAL A 166 1.31 12.80 1.62
C VAL A 166 1.42 12.18 0.24
N ARG A 167 0.29 11.87 -0.41
CA ARG A 167 0.23 11.29 -1.77
C ARG A 167 -0.67 12.08 -2.73
N GLY A 168 -1.36 13.14 -2.24
CA GLY A 168 -2.21 14.01 -3.05
C GLY A 168 -3.52 13.39 -3.49
N ASN A 169 -4.15 14.04 -4.47
CA ASN A 169 -5.41 13.61 -5.08
C ASN A 169 -5.21 12.35 -5.92
N TYR A 170 -6.32 11.69 -6.22
CA TYR A 170 -6.32 10.48 -7.04
C TYR A 170 -5.86 10.75 -8.48
N ARG A 171 -4.87 9.98 -8.95
CA ARG A 171 -4.28 10.08 -10.30
C ARG A 171 -4.00 8.70 -10.86
N SER A 172 -4.72 8.30 -11.90
CA SER A 172 -4.50 7.02 -12.61
C SER A 172 -3.26 7.07 -13.50
N VAL A 173 -2.57 5.94 -13.58
CA VAL A 173 -1.54 5.72 -14.59
C VAL A 173 -2.22 5.37 -15.92
N PRO A 174 -1.84 5.95 -17.06
CA PRO A 174 -2.43 5.61 -18.36
C PRO A 174 -2.34 4.12 -18.67
N MET A 175 -3.41 3.55 -19.24
CA MET A 175 -3.55 2.11 -19.46
C MET A 175 -2.44 1.53 -20.31
N GLU A 176 -2.02 2.24 -21.35
CA GLU A 176 -0.95 1.82 -22.27
C GLU A 176 0.39 1.63 -21.55
N GLN A 177 0.66 2.51 -20.59
CA GLN A 177 1.89 2.46 -19.77
C GLN A 177 1.84 1.27 -18.80
N LEU A 178 0.70 1.02 -18.16
CA LEU A 178 0.50 -0.18 -17.32
C LEU A 178 0.68 -1.47 -18.12
N LEU A 179 0.12 -1.52 -19.32
CA LEU A 179 0.27 -2.69 -20.21
C LEU A 179 1.71 -2.87 -20.68
N LYS A 180 2.45 -1.79 -20.91
CA LYS A 180 3.88 -1.84 -21.25
C LYS A 180 4.69 -2.37 -20.06
N GLU A 181 4.48 -1.81 -18.86
CA GLU A 181 5.14 -2.26 -17.62
C GLU A 181 4.83 -3.75 -17.34
N ALA A 182 3.56 -4.15 -17.42
CA ALA A 182 3.15 -5.53 -17.19
C ALA A 182 3.76 -6.53 -18.18
N ARG A 183 3.95 -6.16 -19.46
CA ARG A 183 4.69 -7.00 -20.43
C ARG A 183 6.15 -7.14 -20.05
N GLY A 184 6.81 -6.05 -19.67
CA GLY A 184 8.20 -6.10 -19.22
C GLY A 184 8.38 -6.99 -17.98
N LEU A 185 7.46 -6.92 -17.02
CA LEU A 185 7.45 -7.79 -15.84
C LEU A 185 7.26 -9.27 -16.25
N ALA A 186 6.34 -9.56 -17.17
CA ALA A 186 6.10 -10.92 -17.66
C ALA A 186 7.32 -11.49 -18.42
N GLU A 187 7.98 -10.68 -19.23
CA GLU A 187 9.24 -11.02 -19.93
C GLU A 187 10.38 -11.28 -18.94
N GLY A 188 10.39 -10.55 -17.81
CA GLY A 188 11.30 -10.77 -16.68
C GLY A 188 11.00 -12.01 -15.83
N GLY A 189 9.93 -12.77 -16.14
CA GLY A 189 9.60 -14.04 -15.48
C GLY A 189 8.46 -13.97 -14.45
N VAL A 190 7.92 -12.79 -14.17
CA VAL A 190 6.80 -12.59 -13.23
C VAL A 190 5.58 -13.41 -13.66
N LYS A 191 4.98 -14.12 -12.74
CA LYS A 191 3.80 -14.98 -12.91
C LYS A 191 2.53 -14.38 -12.32
N GLU A 192 2.63 -13.63 -11.24
CA GLU A 192 1.51 -12.96 -10.61
C GLU A 192 1.69 -11.44 -10.65
N LEU A 193 0.67 -10.73 -11.15
CA LEU A 193 0.56 -9.28 -11.03
C LEU A 193 -0.41 -8.94 -9.90
N ILE A 194 0.06 -8.15 -8.95
CA ILE A 194 -0.76 -7.66 -7.85
C ILE A 194 -1.03 -6.17 -8.09
N LEU A 195 -2.26 -5.83 -8.46
CA LEU A 195 -2.67 -4.46 -8.73
C LEU A 195 -2.86 -3.70 -7.43
N VAL A 196 -2.16 -2.57 -7.30
CA VAL A 196 -2.17 -1.74 -6.10
C VAL A 196 -2.37 -0.26 -6.42
N ALA A 197 -3.07 0.40 -5.52
CA ALA A 197 -3.22 1.85 -5.42
C ALA A 197 -3.68 2.17 -3.98
N GLN A 198 -3.92 3.43 -3.65
CA GLN A 198 -4.64 3.77 -2.42
C GLN A 198 -6.15 3.47 -2.55
N GLU A 199 -6.62 3.44 -3.78
CA GLU A 199 -7.98 3.04 -4.19
C GLU A 199 -7.91 2.47 -5.61
N THR A 200 -8.08 1.17 -5.78
CA THR A 200 -7.96 0.52 -7.10
C THR A 200 -9.25 0.55 -7.92
N THR A 201 -10.40 0.54 -7.26
CA THR A 201 -11.71 0.43 -7.91
C THR A 201 -12.14 1.69 -8.68
N LEU A 202 -11.51 2.86 -8.41
CA LEU A 202 -11.73 4.09 -9.16
C LEU A 202 -10.85 4.24 -10.42
N TYR A 203 -9.98 3.27 -10.71
CA TYR A 203 -9.04 3.36 -11.81
C TYR A 203 -9.69 3.87 -13.11
N GLY A 204 -9.07 4.88 -13.70
CA GLY A 204 -9.46 5.48 -14.97
C GLY A 204 -10.51 6.58 -14.91
N LYS A 205 -11.21 6.75 -13.77
CA LYS A 205 -12.29 7.75 -13.65
C LYS A 205 -11.82 9.18 -13.90
N ASP A 206 -10.62 9.51 -13.45
CA ASP A 206 -10.00 10.83 -13.59
C ASP A 206 -9.52 11.13 -15.01
N ILE A 207 -8.94 10.16 -15.72
CA ILE A 207 -8.34 10.35 -17.04
C ILE A 207 -9.23 9.92 -18.21
N TYR A 208 -10.21 9.00 -17.99
CA TYR A 208 -11.12 8.51 -19.04
C TYR A 208 -12.58 8.89 -18.80
N GLY A 209 -12.91 9.54 -17.66
CA GLY A 209 -14.27 9.92 -17.30
C GLY A 209 -15.13 8.80 -16.72
N GLU A 210 -14.66 7.56 -16.75
CA GLU A 210 -15.36 6.36 -16.23
C GLU A 210 -14.41 5.36 -15.60
N LYS A 211 -14.92 4.45 -14.77
CA LYS A 211 -14.13 3.38 -14.15
C LYS A 211 -13.65 2.39 -15.22
N LYS A 212 -12.35 2.16 -15.29
CA LYS A 212 -11.69 1.32 -16.31
C LYS A 212 -10.99 0.09 -15.73
N LEU A 213 -11.15 -0.19 -14.43
CA LEU A 213 -10.53 -1.38 -13.84
C LEU A 213 -10.96 -2.68 -14.55
N PRO A 214 -12.25 -2.92 -14.86
CA PRO A 214 -12.66 -4.12 -15.59
C PRO A 214 -11.99 -4.24 -16.97
N GLU A 215 -11.87 -3.14 -17.71
CA GLU A 215 -11.20 -3.13 -19.02
C GLU A 215 -9.69 -3.40 -18.89
N LEU A 216 -9.04 -2.80 -17.88
CA LEU A 216 -7.61 -3.03 -17.59
C LEU A 216 -7.37 -4.50 -17.28
N LEU A 217 -8.17 -5.11 -16.42
CA LEU A 217 -8.08 -6.52 -16.05
C LEU A 217 -8.19 -7.45 -17.26
N LYS A 218 -9.19 -7.23 -18.15
CA LYS A 218 -9.34 -7.98 -19.41
C LYS A 218 -8.13 -7.87 -20.32
N LYS A 219 -7.48 -6.70 -20.37
CA LYS A 219 -6.28 -6.49 -21.19
C LYS A 219 -5.03 -7.13 -20.58
N LEU A 220 -4.85 -7.01 -19.25
CA LEU A 220 -3.77 -7.65 -18.54
C LEU A 220 -3.85 -9.18 -18.61
N ALA A 221 -5.05 -9.76 -18.53
CA ALA A 221 -5.28 -11.20 -18.66
C ALA A 221 -4.80 -11.78 -20.02
N LYS A 222 -4.71 -10.94 -21.07
CA LYS A 222 -4.21 -11.34 -22.39
C LYS A 222 -2.69 -11.38 -22.49
N ILE A 223 -1.96 -10.89 -21.48
CA ILE A 223 -0.50 -10.90 -21.50
C ILE A 223 -0.01 -12.34 -21.29
N GLY A 224 0.84 -12.81 -22.23
CA GLY A 224 1.51 -14.10 -22.10
C GLY A 224 2.50 -14.09 -20.94
N GLY A 225 2.68 -15.23 -20.26
CA GLY A 225 3.58 -15.35 -19.13
C GLY A 225 2.95 -15.06 -17.77
N ILE A 226 1.98 -14.16 -17.68
CA ILE A 226 1.18 -13.93 -16.46
C ILE A 226 0.17 -15.06 -16.29
N GLN A 227 0.11 -15.61 -15.09
CA GLN A 227 -0.82 -16.67 -14.69
C GLN A 227 -1.91 -16.14 -13.77
N TRP A 228 -1.57 -15.23 -12.84
CA TRP A 228 -2.49 -14.68 -11.85
C TRP A 228 -2.46 -13.15 -11.85
N ILE A 229 -3.64 -12.59 -11.62
CA ILE A 229 -3.85 -11.14 -11.43
C ILE A 229 -4.69 -10.98 -10.17
N ARG A 230 -4.12 -10.30 -9.19
CA ARG A 230 -4.76 -10.02 -7.90
C ARG A 230 -5.04 -8.55 -7.75
N VAL A 231 -6.18 -8.20 -7.15
CA VAL A 231 -6.56 -6.79 -6.90
C VAL A 231 -6.61 -6.53 -5.40
N LEU A 232 -5.88 -5.51 -4.95
CA LEU A 232 -5.89 -5.05 -3.56
C LEU A 232 -6.50 -3.65 -3.45
N TYR A 233 -6.88 -3.25 -2.23
CA TYR A 233 -7.37 -1.91 -1.88
C TYR A 233 -8.65 -1.49 -2.63
N CYS A 234 -9.68 -2.32 -2.56
CA CYS A 234 -10.98 -2.06 -3.15
C CYS A 234 -11.94 -1.41 -2.15
N TYR A 235 -12.59 -0.33 -2.54
CA TYR A 235 -13.64 0.27 -1.72
C TYR A 235 -14.99 -0.41 -2.02
N PRO A 236 -15.74 -0.85 -0.99
CA PRO A 236 -16.99 -1.59 -1.20
C PRO A 236 -18.01 -0.85 -2.09
N GLU A 237 -18.19 0.44 -1.88
CA GLU A 237 -19.12 1.27 -2.65
C GLU A 237 -18.74 1.49 -4.11
N GLU A 238 -17.52 1.13 -4.49
CA GLU A 238 -17.02 1.31 -5.85
C GLU A 238 -17.04 0.02 -6.67
N ILE A 239 -17.36 -1.12 -6.06
CA ILE A 239 -17.50 -2.40 -6.75
C ILE A 239 -18.69 -2.33 -7.70
N THR A 240 -18.46 -2.67 -8.96
CA THR A 240 -19.47 -2.67 -10.02
C THR A 240 -19.83 -4.09 -10.46
N GLU A 241 -21.02 -4.29 -10.99
CA GLU A 241 -21.42 -5.59 -11.57
C GLU A 241 -20.46 -6.00 -12.72
N GLU A 242 -19.94 -5.06 -13.49
CA GLU A 242 -18.95 -5.35 -14.52
C GLU A 242 -17.65 -5.89 -13.93
N LEU A 243 -17.18 -5.37 -12.79
CA LEU A 243 -15.99 -5.88 -12.10
C LEU A 243 -16.23 -7.31 -11.61
N ILE A 244 -17.37 -7.57 -10.97
CA ILE A 244 -17.75 -8.92 -10.51
C ILE A 244 -17.76 -9.89 -11.69
N GLN A 245 -18.39 -9.50 -12.81
CA GLN A 245 -18.47 -10.33 -13.99
C GLN A 245 -17.10 -10.66 -14.60
N VAL A 246 -16.21 -9.68 -14.68
CA VAL A 246 -14.85 -9.88 -15.17
C VAL A 246 -14.05 -10.81 -14.25
N MET A 247 -14.16 -10.65 -12.93
CA MET A 247 -13.50 -11.54 -11.97
C MET A 247 -14.01 -12.97 -12.09
N LYS A 248 -15.31 -13.15 -12.35
CA LYS A 248 -15.94 -14.47 -12.54
C LYS A 248 -15.52 -15.16 -13.82
N GLU A 249 -15.37 -14.42 -14.92
CA GLU A 249 -15.16 -14.97 -16.26
C GLU A 249 -13.69 -15.17 -16.66
N GLU A 250 -12.80 -14.32 -16.16
CA GLU A 250 -11.39 -14.32 -16.55
C GLU A 250 -10.57 -15.25 -15.65
N ALA A 251 -10.19 -16.41 -16.14
CA ALA A 251 -9.50 -17.45 -15.37
C ALA A 251 -8.17 -17.04 -14.74
N LYS A 252 -7.52 -15.97 -15.23
CA LYS A 252 -6.28 -15.46 -14.64
C LYS A 252 -6.52 -14.50 -13.46
N ILE A 253 -7.73 -13.99 -13.29
CA ILE A 253 -8.04 -13.10 -12.18
C ILE A 253 -8.33 -13.96 -10.95
N CYS A 254 -7.56 -13.74 -9.89
CA CYS A 254 -7.77 -14.45 -8.65
C CYS A 254 -9.17 -14.14 -8.10
N HIS A 255 -9.91 -15.19 -7.69
CA HIS A 255 -11.12 -15.03 -6.90
C HIS A 255 -10.75 -14.58 -5.48
N TYR A 256 -10.17 -13.40 -5.41
CA TYR A 256 -9.66 -12.77 -4.20
C TYR A 256 -9.93 -11.26 -4.27
N LEU A 257 -10.47 -10.69 -3.22
CA LEU A 257 -10.69 -9.26 -3.14
C LEU A 257 -10.33 -8.73 -1.75
N ASP A 258 -9.50 -7.69 -1.70
CA ASP A 258 -9.20 -6.95 -0.49
C ASP A 258 -10.16 -5.76 -0.37
N LEU A 259 -11.06 -5.85 0.61
CA LEU A 259 -12.15 -4.92 0.88
C LEU A 259 -12.00 -4.30 2.27
N PRO A 260 -11.15 -3.27 2.49
CA PRO A 260 -10.98 -2.67 3.80
C PRO A 260 -12.24 -1.89 4.22
N ILE A 261 -13.13 -2.54 4.98
CA ILE A 261 -14.39 -1.95 5.44
C ILE A 261 -14.20 -1.00 6.62
N GLN A 262 -13.13 -1.20 7.41
CA GLN A 262 -12.70 -0.44 8.58
C GLN A 262 -13.57 -0.63 9.83
N HIS A 263 -14.88 -0.65 9.72
CA HIS A 263 -15.86 -0.89 10.80
C HIS A 263 -17.20 -1.37 10.22
N ALA A 264 -18.12 -1.82 11.08
CA ALA A 264 -19.47 -2.23 10.69
C ALA A 264 -20.59 -1.40 11.34
N SER A 265 -20.33 -0.66 12.43
CA SER A 265 -21.33 0.25 12.98
C SER A 265 -21.52 1.47 12.09
N ASP A 266 -22.75 1.76 11.66
CA ASP A 266 -23.09 2.92 10.81
C ASP A 266 -22.67 4.24 11.46
N ARG A 267 -22.76 4.32 12.78
CA ARG A 267 -22.37 5.49 13.55
C ARG A 267 -20.87 5.74 13.43
N ILE A 268 -20.07 4.71 13.56
CA ILE A 268 -18.61 4.80 13.47
C ILE A 268 -18.17 5.00 12.02
N LEU A 269 -18.75 4.29 11.07
CA LEU A 269 -18.48 4.48 9.63
C LEU A 269 -18.71 5.94 9.21
N LYS A 270 -19.79 6.55 9.66
CA LYS A 270 -20.08 7.97 9.41
C LYS A 270 -19.02 8.88 10.04
N ARG A 271 -18.57 8.61 11.27
CA ARG A 271 -17.50 9.39 11.93
C ARG A 271 -16.15 9.22 11.23
N MET A 272 -15.88 8.03 10.69
CA MET A 272 -14.71 7.74 9.86
C MET A 272 -14.74 8.43 8.48
N GLY A 273 -15.87 9.04 8.10
CA GLY A 273 -16.04 9.62 6.76
C GLY A 273 -16.25 8.57 5.68
N ARG A 274 -16.65 7.34 6.07
CA ARG A 274 -17.02 6.27 5.13
C ARG A 274 -18.41 6.52 4.56
N ARG A 275 -18.63 6.13 3.33
CA ARG A 275 -19.88 6.34 2.59
C ARG A 275 -20.78 5.12 2.56
N THR A 276 -20.31 3.99 3.08
CA THR A 276 -21.03 2.73 3.19
C THR A 276 -21.75 2.61 4.52
N THR A 277 -22.90 1.95 4.53
CA THR A 277 -23.58 1.48 5.72
C THR A 277 -23.33 -0.01 5.93
N GLN A 278 -23.67 -0.55 7.11
CA GLN A 278 -23.60 -2.01 7.35
C GLN A 278 -24.44 -2.79 6.34
N ALA A 279 -25.62 -2.26 5.98
CA ALA A 279 -26.50 -2.87 4.98
C ALA A 279 -25.83 -2.94 3.59
N ASP A 280 -25.14 -1.86 3.17
CA ASP A 280 -24.37 -1.84 1.91
C ASP A 280 -23.25 -2.87 1.94
N LEU A 281 -22.53 -2.97 3.08
CA LEU A 281 -21.45 -3.96 3.25
C LEU A 281 -21.98 -5.39 3.15
N ARG A 282 -23.08 -5.71 3.85
CA ARG A 282 -23.72 -7.04 3.74
C ARG A 282 -24.20 -7.33 2.31
N HIS A 283 -24.75 -6.34 1.65
CA HIS A 283 -25.21 -6.49 0.26
C HIS A 283 -24.04 -6.83 -0.68
N ILE A 284 -22.97 -6.07 -0.67
CA ILE A 284 -21.84 -6.31 -1.60
C ILE A 284 -21.12 -7.62 -1.30
N ILE A 285 -20.91 -7.97 -0.02
CA ILE A 285 -20.32 -9.24 0.38
C ILE A 285 -21.20 -10.41 -0.09
N GLY A 286 -22.52 -10.32 0.10
CA GLY A 286 -23.48 -11.31 -0.36
C GLY A 286 -23.45 -11.47 -1.88
N ARG A 287 -23.44 -10.37 -2.63
CA ARG A 287 -23.36 -10.38 -4.09
C ARG A 287 -22.08 -11.03 -4.60
N LEU A 288 -20.93 -10.69 -4.00
CA LEU A 288 -19.65 -11.28 -4.37
C LEU A 288 -19.65 -12.80 -4.19
N ARG A 289 -20.18 -13.31 -3.07
CA ARG A 289 -20.25 -14.75 -2.78
C ARG A 289 -21.28 -15.48 -3.63
N GLU A 290 -22.40 -14.83 -3.97
CA GLU A 290 -23.41 -15.39 -4.88
C GLU A 290 -22.83 -15.58 -6.29
N GLU A 291 -22.12 -14.60 -6.81
CA GLU A 291 -21.59 -14.63 -8.17
C GLU A 291 -20.27 -15.42 -8.31
N ILE A 292 -19.45 -15.41 -7.25
CA ILE A 292 -18.14 -16.06 -7.19
C ILE A 292 -18.09 -16.89 -5.88
N PRO A 293 -18.67 -18.11 -5.86
CA PRO A 293 -18.84 -18.88 -4.62
C PRO A 293 -17.55 -19.26 -3.89
N ASP A 294 -16.41 -19.29 -4.59
CA ASP A 294 -15.09 -19.60 -4.06
C ASP A 294 -14.23 -18.33 -3.80
N ILE A 295 -14.86 -17.15 -3.78
CA ILE A 295 -14.13 -15.90 -3.55
C ILE A 295 -13.54 -15.87 -2.14
N CYS A 296 -12.26 -15.55 -2.07
CA CYS A 296 -11.56 -15.25 -0.84
C CYS A 296 -11.66 -13.74 -0.54
N LEU A 297 -12.34 -13.38 0.52
CA LEU A 297 -12.51 -11.99 0.95
C LEU A 297 -11.56 -11.66 2.09
N ARG A 298 -10.68 -10.69 1.83
CA ARG A 298 -9.83 -10.07 2.86
C ARG A 298 -10.44 -8.73 3.28
N THR A 299 -10.36 -8.42 4.56
CA THR A 299 -10.75 -7.11 5.07
C THR A 299 -9.74 -6.55 6.07
N THR A 300 -9.87 -5.27 6.35
CA THR A 300 -9.12 -4.56 7.39
C THR A 300 -10.09 -3.77 8.25
N LEU A 301 -9.89 -3.84 9.56
CA LEU A 301 -10.68 -3.14 10.56
C LEU A 301 -9.80 -2.18 11.37
N ILE A 302 -10.41 -1.13 11.89
CA ILE A 302 -9.84 -0.23 12.88
C ILE A 302 -10.73 -0.27 14.11
N THR A 303 -10.16 -0.65 15.24
CA THR A 303 -10.84 -0.68 16.54
C THR A 303 -10.39 0.48 17.44
N GLY A 304 -11.22 0.89 18.38
CA GLY A 304 -10.93 2.01 19.27
C GLY A 304 -10.94 3.37 18.59
N PHE A 305 -11.72 3.52 17.52
CA PHE A 305 -11.92 4.81 16.86
C PHE A 305 -12.62 5.80 17.82
N PRO A 306 -12.29 7.11 17.79
CA PRO A 306 -12.87 8.09 18.70
C PRO A 306 -14.39 7.99 18.80
N GLY A 307 -14.90 7.80 20.00
CA GLY A 307 -16.32 7.64 20.33
C GLY A 307 -16.90 6.26 20.07
N GLU A 308 -16.11 5.25 19.73
CA GLU A 308 -16.57 3.85 19.65
C GLU A 308 -17.00 3.35 21.03
N THR A 309 -18.25 2.88 21.14
CA THR A 309 -18.80 2.32 22.38
C THR A 309 -18.65 0.80 22.41
N GLU A 310 -19.01 0.20 23.54
CA GLU A 310 -19.04 -1.25 23.68
C GLU A 310 -20.06 -1.87 22.72
N GLU A 311 -21.22 -1.24 22.57
CA GLU A 311 -22.28 -1.70 21.66
C GLU A 311 -21.81 -1.66 20.19
N ASP A 312 -20.99 -0.66 19.79
CA ASP A 312 -20.41 -0.61 18.44
C ASP A 312 -19.40 -1.75 18.24
N HIS A 313 -18.59 -2.05 19.26
CA HIS A 313 -17.63 -3.16 19.21
C HIS A 313 -18.34 -4.51 19.12
N GLU A 314 -19.36 -4.76 19.97
CA GLU A 314 -20.19 -5.96 19.87
C GLU A 314 -20.91 -6.10 18.51
N GLU A 315 -21.34 -4.97 17.92
CA GLU A 315 -21.92 -4.96 16.57
C GLU A 315 -20.89 -5.37 15.52
N LEU A 316 -19.65 -4.90 15.66
CA LEU A 316 -18.54 -5.26 14.78
C LEU A 316 -18.19 -6.75 14.93
N MET A 317 -18.12 -7.28 16.14
CA MET A 317 -17.87 -8.69 16.41
C MET A 317 -18.93 -9.57 15.73
N ARG A 318 -20.22 -9.26 15.92
CA ARG A 318 -21.34 -9.98 15.26
C ARG A 318 -21.25 -9.90 13.73
N PHE A 319 -20.82 -8.75 13.19
CA PHE A 319 -20.66 -8.60 11.75
C PHE A 319 -19.52 -9.47 11.20
N VAL A 320 -18.40 -9.58 11.91
CA VAL A 320 -17.27 -10.44 11.54
C VAL A 320 -17.67 -11.91 11.58
N ASP A 321 -18.36 -12.33 12.63
CA ASP A 321 -18.87 -13.68 12.80
C ASP A 321 -19.84 -14.07 11.67
N ASP A 322 -20.82 -13.21 11.38
CA ASP A 322 -21.80 -13.43 10.29
C ASP A 322 -21.14 -13.45 8.89
N CYS A 323 -20.13 -12.63 8.69
CA CYS A 323 -19.49 -12.50 7.38
C CYS A 323 -18.37 -13.50 7.14
N GLU A 324 -17.77 -14.08 8.18
CA GLU A 324 -16.71 -15.09 8.08
C GLU A 324 -15.66 -14.74 7.00
N PHE A 325 -14.94 -13.64 7.18
CA PHE A 325 -13.88 -13.26 6.25
C PHE A 325 -12.77 -14.30 6.19
N ASP A 326 -12.22 -14.55 4.99
CA ASP A 326 -11.13 -15.52 4.82
C ASP A 326 -9.80 -14.99 5.39
N ARG A 327 -9.62 -13.68 5.32
CA ARG A 327 -8.49 -12.96 5.91
C ARG A 327 -8.99 -11.65 6.52
N LEU A 328 -8.52 -11.36 7.71
CA LEU A 328 -8.86 -10.13 8.41
C LEU A 328 -7.65 -9.62 9.18
N GLY A 329 -7.36 -8.33 9.06
CA GLY A 329 -6.38 -7.64 9.89
C GLY A 329 -7.07 -6.56 10.72
N VAL A 330 -6.72 -6.46 12.00
CA VAL A 330 -7.23 -5.43 12.91
C VAL A 330 -6.10 -4.53 13.35
N PHE A 331 -6.30 -3.23 13.20
CA PHE A 331 -5.41 -2.19 13.70
C PHE A 331 -6.11 -1.44 14.83
N THR A 332 -5.37 -1.07 15.86
CA THR A 332 -5.82 -0.04 16.79
C THR A 332 -5.79 1.32 16.09
N TYR A 333 -6.74 2.19 16.41
CA TYR A 333 -6.75 3.54 15.89
C TYR A 333 -5.51 4.32 16.37
N SER A 334 -4.71 4.78 15.42
CA SER A 334 -3.54 5.65 15.64
C SER A 334 -3.93 7.11 15.35
N PRO A 335 -3.81 8.02 16.35
CA PRO A 335 -4.13 9.43 16.16
C PRO A 335 -3.01 10.14 15.38
N GLU A 336 -3.14 10.19 14.08
CA GLU A 336 -2.18 10.88 13.22
C GLU A 336 -2.44 12.39 13.20
N GLU A 337 -1.40 13.16 13.51
CA GLU A 337 -1.48 14.63 13.45
C GLU A 337 -1.96 15.09 12.07
N ASP A 338 -2.64 16.22 12.04
CA ASP A 338 -3.26 16.77 10.83
C ASP A 338 -4.42 15.96 10.23
N THR A 339 -4.85 14.89 10.88
CA THR A 339 -6.09 14.20 10.49
C THR A 339 -7.28 14.71 11.30
N PRO A 340 -8.49 14.80 10.73
CA PRO A 340 -9.67 15.22 11.49
C PRO A 340 -9.93 14.36 12.73
N ALA A 341 -9.69 13.05 12.67
CA ALA A 341 -9.95 12.14 13.78
C ALA A 341 -9.04 12.35 14.98
N ALA A 342 -7.81 12.84 14.78
CA ALA A 342 -6.90 13.15 15.90
C ALA A 342 -7.45 14.26 16.82
N GLY A 343 -8.24 15.19 16.27
CA GLY A 343 -8.89 16.26 17.02
C GLY A 343 -10.30 15.94 17.52
N MET A 344 -10.80 14.74 17.30
CA MET A 344 -12.14 14.36 17.76
C MET A 344 -12.15 14.16 19.29
N PRO A 345 -13.25 14.52 19.97
CA PRO A 345 -13.47 14.15 21.38
C PRO A 345 -13.66 12.64 21.51
N ASP A 346 -13.70 12.17 22.75
CA ASP A 346 -13.98 10.77 23.10
C ASP A 346 -12.93 9.78 22.55
N GLN A 347 -11.65 10.17 22.65
CA GLN A 347 -10.52 9.27 22.35
C GLN A 347 -10.56 8.06 23.28
N ILE A 348 -10.34 6.88 22.71
CA ILE A 348 -10.39 5.61 23.45
C ILE A 348 -9.01 5.32 24.06
N PRO A 349 -8.94 4.88 25.35
CA PRO A 349 -7.70 4.47 25.98
C PRO A 349 -7.02 3.31 25.21
N GLU A 350 -5.68 3.30 25.19
CA GLU A 350 -4.93 2.30 24.41
C GLU A 350 -5.20 0.87 24.86
N GLU A 351 -5.33 0.64 26.17
CA GLU A 351 -5.67 -0.65 26.74
C GLU A 351 -7.00 -1.19 26.15
N VAL A 352 -8.04 -0.35 26.06
CA VAL A 352 -9.34 -0.74 25.49
C VAL A 352 -9.23 -1.05 24.00
N LYS A 353 -8.42 -0.29 23.26
CA LYS A 353 -8.18 -0.59 21.83
C LYS A 353 -7.51 -1.94 21.63
N GLU A 354 -6.48 -2.24 22.43
CA GLU A 354 -5.76 -3.49 22.36
C GLU A 354 -6.63 -4.69 22.78
N ASP A 355 -7.46 -4.56 23.82
CA ASP A 355 -8.41 -5.59 24.22
C ASP A 355 -9.38 -5.91 23.07
N ARG A 356 -10.00 -4.89 22.48
CA ARG A 356 -10.92 -5.04 21.35
C ARG A 356 -10.23 -5.65 20.11
N ARG A 357 -8.98 -5.25 19.86
CA ARG A 357 -8.18 -5.86 18.80
C ARG A 357 -7.96 -7.35 19.05
N ALA A 358 -7.61 -7.71 20.28
CA ALA A 358 -7.37 -9.09 20.66
C ALA A 358 -8.62 -9.96 20.47
N GLU A 359 -9.80 -9.49 20.91
CA GLU A 359 -11.07 -10.20 20.75
C GLU A 359 -11.44 -10.43 19.28
N LEU A 360 -11.28 -9.42 18.42
CA LEU A 360 -11.52 -9.56 16.98
C LEU A 360 -10.54 -10.52 16.31
N MET A 361 -9.28 -10.51 16.74
CA MET A 361 -8.26 -11.41 16.19
C MET A 361 -8.45 -12.86 16.64
N GLU A 362 -8.94 -13.08 17.88
CA GLU A 362 -9.29 -14.41 18.38
C GLU A 362 -10.46 -14.99 17.58
N LEU A 363 -11.55 -14.23 17.40
CA LEU A 363 -12.68 -14.62 16.56
C LEU A 363 -12.22 -14.96 15.13
N GLN A 364 -11.41 -14.11 14.53
CA GLN A 364 -10.90 -14.36 13.18
C GLN A 364 -10.01 -15.60 13.10
N GLN A 365 -9.27 -15.92 14.15
CA GLN A 365 -8.45 -17.12 14.19
C GLN A 365 -9.32 -18.38 14.16
N GLU A 366 -10.44 -18.42 14.90
CA GLU A 366 -11.41 -19.50 14.87
C GLU A 366 -11.98 -19.69 13.46
N ILE A 367 -12.48 -18.58 12.85
CA ILE A 367 -12.99 -18.60 11.47
C ILE A 367 -11.93 -19.11 10.49
N ALA A 368 -10.69 -18.67 10.63
CA ALA A 368 -9.59 -19.08 9.73
C ALA A 368 -9.28 -20.58 9.87
N PHE A 369 -9.35 -21.15 11.06
CA PHE A 369 -9.16 -22.59 11.28
C PHE A 369 -10.28 -23.40 10.65
N ASP A 370 -11.56 -23.02 10.86
CA ASP A 370 -12.70 -23.71 10.25
C ASP A 370 -12.62 -23.71 8.73
N LYS A 371 -12.23 -22.57 8.14
CA LYS A 371 -12.03 -22.47 6.68
C LYS A 371 -10.82 -23.30 6.20
N ALA A 372 -9.75 -23.38 6.97
CA ALA A 372 -8.59 -24.21 6.64
C ALA A 372 -8.94 -25.71 6.69
N ASP A 373 -9.71 -26.15 7.70
CA ASP A 373 -10.19 -27.51 7.81
C ASP A 373 -11.09 -27.89 6.63
N ALA A 374 -11.95 -26.99 6.16
CA ALA A 374 -12.78 -27.18 4.97
C ALA A 374 -11.97 -27.31 3.65
N MET A 375 -10.68 -26.94 3.66
CA MET A 375 -9.77 -27.12 2.51
C MET A 375 -9.03 -28.46 2.53
N THR A 376 -9.17 -29.27 3.59
CA THR A 376 -8.54 -30.59 3.70
C THR A 376 -8.98 -31.49 2.53
N ASP A 377 -8.05 -32.28 2.01
CA ASP A 377 -8.24 -33.17 0.85
C ASP A 377 -8.52 -32.48 -0.50
N ARG A 378 -8.41 -31.16 -0.60
CA ARG A 378 -8.50 -30.42 -1.85
C ARG A 378 -7.13 -30.29 -2.51
N ILE A 379 -7.08 -30.41 -3.83
CA ILE A 379 -5.88 -30.15 -4.63
C ILE A 379 -5.95 -28.70 -5.13
N LEU A 380 -4.92 -27.93 -4.78
CA LEU A 380 -4.81 -26.52 -5.14
C LEU A 380 -3.53 -26.27 -5.93
N GLU A 381 -3.60 -25.40 -6.92
CA GLU A 381 -2.42 -24.85 -7.56
C GLU A 381 -1.80 -23.76 -6.67
N VAL A 382 -0.50 -23.85 -6.43
CA VAL A 382 0.21 -22.90 -5.56
C VAL A 382 1.48 -22.41 -6.23
N MET A 383 1.89 -21.20 -5.90
CA MET A 383 3.20 -20.67 -6.25
C MET A 383 4.17 -20.90 -5.09
N VAL A 384 5.33 -21.47 -5.38
CA VAL A 384 6.40 -21.64 -4.39
C VAL A 384 7.20 -20.34 -4.33
N GLU A 385 7.16 -19.66 -3.20
CA GLU A 385 7.80 -18.34 -3.01
C GLU A 385 9.15 -18.42 -2.32
N GLY A 386 9.54 -19.59 -1.80
CA GLY A 386 10.82 -19.82 -1.12
C GLY A 386 11.02 -21.29 -0.77
N GLN A 387 12.21 -21.60 -0.33
CA GLN A 387 12.60 -22.91 0.21
C GLN A 387 12.67 -22.88 1.73
#